data_0b5029407a573547c4a6b0f4f52c6e40
#
_entry.id   0b5029407a573547c4a6b0f4f52c6e40
#
_cell.length_a   1.000
_cell.length_b   1.000
_cell.length_c   1.000
_cell.angle_alpha   90.00
_cell.angle_beta   90.00
_cell.angle_gamma   90.00
#
_symmetry.space_group_name_H-M   'P 1'
#
loop_
_entity.id
_entity.type
_entity.pdbx_description
1 polymer ?
#
loop_
_entity_poly.entity_id
_entity_poly.type
_entity_poly.pdbx_seq_one_letter_code
_entity_poly.pdbx_strand_id
1 'polypeptide(L)'
;MDTKILLENGTNELEILEFVVDGNSYGINVAKIKEIIRYLEPTPIPNSHPSVEGVFMPRDTMITAIDLKNCLQRGQAEPGGLFIVTNFNRLDIAFHVESVMGIHRLTWKDINKPSATASSVDSGVASGVVKVNGKLIVILDFEKIVTDISPETGLKVSEIEALGQRERNEVPILIAEDSPLLNKLIVDSLKMAGYERITHTANGQEAYDIIMSYCSRGILNDCVKCIITDIEMSEMDGHRLTYLLKNDDRTKDIPIVIFSSLVNDDMRRKGEALGANAQLSKPEIANLVQIIDGLVGRK
;
A
#
# COMPACT_ATOMS: atom_id res chain seq x y z
N MET A 1 -5.48 23.49 -13.33
CA MET A 1 -4.98 22.33 -14.11
C MET A 1 -5.95 21.20 -13.88
N ASP A 2 -6.58 20.75 -14.93
CA ASP A 2 -7.73 19.84 -14.84
C ASP A 2 -7.38 18.49 -14.23
N THR A 3 -8.08 18.14 -13.18
CA THR A 3 -8.12 16.85 -12.47
C THR A 3 -8.54 15.65 -13.37
N LYS A 4 -8.66 15.87 -14.67
CA LYS A 4 -9.07 14.85 -15.65
C LYS A 4 -7.99 13.79 -15.96
N ILE A 5 -6.73 14.03 -15.60
CA ILE A 5 -5.61 13.14 -15.95
C ILE A 5 -5.51 11.93 -15.00
N LEU A 6 -6.08 12.01 -13.78
CA LEU A 6 -6.07 10.91 -12.81
C LEU A 6 -7.19 9.87 -13.02
N LEU A 7 -8.05 10.06 -14.03
CA LEU A 7 -9.24 9.25 -14.28
C LEU A 7 -9.14 8.41 -15.56
N GLU A 8 -7.98 8.23 -16.16
CA GLU A 8 -7.84 7.20 -17.19
C GLU A 8 -7.94 5.83 -16.52
N ASN A 9 -9.13 5.29 -16.61
CA ASN A 9 -9.53 4.05 -15.98
C ASN A 9 -8.65 2.88 -16.41
N GLY A 10 -7.89 2.36 -15.47
CA GLY A 10 -7.22 1.07 -15.61
C GLY A 10 -5.96 1.07 -16.46
N THR A 11 -5.25 2.19 -16.61
CA THR A 11 -3.86 2.19 -17.07
C THR A 11 -3.00 1.64 -15.94
N ASN A 12 -2.16 0.67 -16.25
CA ASN A 12 -1.18 0.10 -15.32
C ASN A 12 0.02 1.07 -15.12
N GLU A 13 -0.30 2.37 -15.03
CA GLU A 13 0.66 3.47 -14.91
C GLU A 13 0.76 3.95 -13.48
N LEU A 14 1.96 4.32 -13.09
CA LEU A 14 2.22 5.01 -11.84
C LEU A 14 3.09 6.23 -12.05
N GLU A 15 2.94 7.23 -11.21
CA GLU A 15 3.78 8.42 -11.17
C GLU A 15 4.71 8.35 -9.96
N ILE A 16 6.01 8.43 -10.21
CA ILE A 16 7.05 8.41 -9.18
C ILE A 16 7.66 9.80 -9.07
N LEU A 17 7.66 10.37 -7.87
CA LEU A 17 8.46 11.54 -7.55
C LEU A 17 9.90 11.10 -7.28
N GLU A 18 10.85 11.59 -8.07
CA GLU A 18 12.28 11.43 -7.81
C GLU A 18 12.75 12.48 -6.80
N PHE A 19 13.46 12.02 -5.79
CA PHE A 19 14.09 12.86 -4.77
C PHE A 19 15.50 12.36 -4.44
N VAL A 20 16.29 13.19 -3.74
CA VAL A 20 17.69 12.90 -3.41
C VAL A 20 17.87 12.79 -1.90
N VAL A 21 18.57 11.74 -1.47
CA VAL A 21 19.09 11.55 -0.11
C VAL A 21 20.52 11.08 -0.21
N ASP A 22 21.45 11.74 0.47
CA ASP A 22 22.88 11.45 0.46
C ASP A 22 23.44 11.34 -0.96
N GLY A 23 23.05 12.28 -1.85
CA GLY A 23 23.47 12.35 -3.24
C GLY A 23 22.92 11.23 -4.15
N ASN A 24 22.10 10.33 -3.63
CA ASN A 24 21.50 9.23 -4.41
C ASN A 24 20.02 9.50 -4.72
N SER A 25 19.57 8.98 -5.87
CA SER A 25 18.19 9.13 -6.31
C SER A 25 17.29 8.00 -5.81
N TYR A 26 16.19 8.41 -5.21
CA TYR A 26 15.13 7.56 -4.71
C TYR A 26 13.78 8.00 -5.30
N GLY A 27 12.79 7.13 -5.21
CA GLY A 27 11.45 7.38 -5.71
C GLY A 27 10.36 7.05 -4.70
N ILE A 28 9.29 7.83 -4.72
CA ILE A 28 8.04 7.57 -4.01
C ILE A 28 6.87 7.73 -4.97
N ASN A 29 5.85 6.87 -4.83
CA ASN A 29 4.61 7.03 -5.59
C ASN A 29 3.94 8.38 -5.24
N VAL A 30 3.65 9.17 -6.27
CA VAL A 30 3.02 10.51 -6.12
C VAL A 30 1.67 10.41 -5.38
N ALA A 31 0.95 9.30 -5.56
CA ALA A 31 -0.33 9.08 -4.89
C ALA A 31 -0.23 9.06 -3.34
N LYS A 32 0.95 8.79 -2.78
CA LYS A 32 1.22 8.84 -1.33
C LYS A 32 1.50 10.26 -0.82
N ILE A 33 1.79 11.20 -1.71
CA ILE A 33 2.26 12.54 -1.37
C ILE A 33 1.05 13.45 -1.16
N LYS A 34 1.01 14.07 0.01
CA LYS A 34 0.03 15.12 0.31
C LYS A 34 0.53 16.50 -0.15
N GLU A 35 1.76 16.84 0.21
CA GLU A 35 2.42 18.10 -0.17
C GLU A 35 3.94 17.99 0.01
N ILE A 36 4.67 18.92 -0.60
CA ILE A 36 6.11 19.09 -0.41
C ILE A 36 6.32 20.47 0.17
N ILE A 37 6.99 20.53 1.30
CA ILE A 37 7.24 21.80 2.02
C ILE A 37 8.74 22.02 2.24
N ARG A 38 9.13 23.25 2.46
CA ARG A 38 10.50 23.57 2.89
C ARG A 38 10.75 23.02 4.29
N TYR A 39 12.00 22.68 4.56
CA TYR A 39 12.43 22.31 5.89
C TYR A 39 11.94 23.32 6.95
N LEU A 40 11.35 22.78 7.99
CA LEU A 40 10.98 23.47 9.22
C LEU A 40 11.66 22.72 10.36
N GLU A 41 12.36 23.40 11.23
CA GLU A 41 13.06 22.77 12.35
C GLU A 41 12.07 22.02 13.25
N PRO A 42 12.17 20.67 13.35
CA PRO A 42 11.28 19.90 14.20
C PRO A 42 11.60 20.08 15.68
N THR A 43 10.58 20.05 16.52
CA THR A 43 10.76 19.98 17.98
C THR A 43 11.04 18.52 18.37
N PRO A 44 12.21 18.21 18.96
CA PRO A 44 12.56 16.86 19.35
C PRO A 44 11.59 16.27 20.37
N ILE A 45 11.27 14.96 20.23
CA ILE A 45 10.47 14.22 21.20
C ILE A 45 11.40 13.34 22.05
N PRO A 46 11.38 13.43 23.38
CA PRO A 46 12.16 12.55 24.25
C PRO A 46 11.80 11.07 24.03
N ASN A 47 12.81 10.21 23.99
CA ASN A 47 12.69 8.76 23.81
C ASN A 47 12.00 8.32 22.49
N SER A 48 11.99 9.17 21.46
CA SER A 48 11.56 8.80 20.12
C SER A 48 12.53 7.82 19.47
N HIS A 49 12.08 7.17 18.38
CA HIS A 49 12.95 6.34 17.54
C HIS A 49 14.09 7.18 16.97
N PRO A 50 15.32 6.66 16.81
CA PRO A 50 16.48 7.42 16.30
C PRO A 50 16.26 8.10 14.94
N SER A 51 15.39 7.57 14.10
CA SER A 51 15.04 8.17 12.81
C SER A 51 13.94 9.23 12.90
N VAL A 52 13.38 9.50 14.08
CA VAL A 52 12.40 10.57 14.28
C VAL A 52 13.14 11.85 14.69
N GLU A 53 13.15 12.86 13.81
CA GLU A 53 13.74 14.17 14.11
C GLU A 53 12.91 14.94 15.15
N GLY A 54 11.62 14.73 15.18
CA GLY A 54 10.68 15.41 16.07
C GLY A 54 9.32 15.63 15.44
N VAL A 55 8.63 16.67 15.92
CA VAL A 55 7.33 17.09 15.38
C VAL A 55 7.35 18.57 15.04
N PHE A 56 6.56 18.95 14.07
CA PHE A 56 6.30 20.34 13.71
C PHE A 56 4.85 20.55 13.30
N MET A 57 4.40 21.80 13.28
CA MET A 57 3.00 22.14 13.01
C MET A 57 2.95 23.26 11.97
N PRO A 58 2.93 22.94 10.66
CA PRO A 58 2.96 23.95 9.60
C PRO A 58 1.64 24.73 9.48
N ARG A 59 0.55 24.11 9.88
CA ARG A 59 -0.79 24.68 9.94
C ARG A 59 -1.52 23.98 11.08
N ASP A 60 -2.32 24.07 11.73
CA ASP A 60 -2.99 23.43 12.87
C ASP A 60 -2.93 21.89 12.96
N THR A 61 -2.09 21.25 12.14
CA THR A 61 -1.91 19.78 12.12
C THR A 61 -0.48 19.44 12.56
N MET A 62 -0.36 18.58 13.58
CA MET A 62 0.92 18.06 14.04
C MET A 62 1.41 16.99 13.08
N ILE A 63 2.64 17.13 12.60
CA ILE A 63 3.29 16.22 11.65
C ILE A 63 4.57 15.68 12.28
N THR A 64 4.77 14.36 12.22
CA THR A 64 6.02 13.73 12.65
C THR A 64 7.04 13.80 11.52
N ALA A 65 8.25 14.32 11.83
CA ALA A 65 9.38 14.38 10.92
C ALA A 65 10.25 13.14 11.06
N ILE A 66 10.54 12.47 9.95
CA ILE A 66 11.40 11.29 9.85
C ILE A 66 12.63 11.65 9.02
N ASP A 67 13.81 11.41 9.58
CA ASP A 67 15.09 11.45 8.90
C ASP A 67 15.25 10.24 7.98
N LEU A 68 14.98 10.44 6.69
CA LEU A 68 15.07 9.37 5.71
C LEU A 68 16.53 8.91 5.49
N LYS A 69 17.52 9.81 5.67
CA LYS A 69 18.94 9.46 5.59
C LYS A 69 19.32 8.49 6.69
N ASN A 70 18.81 8.71 7.91
CA ASN A 70 19.00 7.78 9.04
C ASN A 70 18.29 6.44 8.79
N CYS A 71 17.06 6.44 8.26
CA CYS A 71 16.34 5.20 7.90
C CYS A 71 17.12 4.36 6.87
N LEU A 72 17.85 5.01 5.97
CA LEU A 72 18.69 4.37 4.96
C LEU A 72 20.10 4.02 5.47
N GLN A 73 20.36 4.17 6.78
CA GLN A 73 21.65 3.89 7.43
C GLN A 73 22.84 4.68 6.82
N ARG A 74 22.59 5.92 6.40
CA ARG A 74 23.59 6.81 5.78
C ARG A 74 24.00 7.98 6.67
N GLY A 75 23.74 7.88 7.98
CA GLY A 75 23.96 8.94 8.96
C GLY A 75 22.72 9.79 9.19
N GLN A 76 22.90 10.97 9.75
CA GLN A 76 21.82 11.91 10.03
C GLN A 76 21.71 12.98 8.93
N ALA A 77 20.51 13.46 8.68
CA ALA A 77 20.29 14.58 7.78
C ALA A 77 20.77 15.88 8.42
N GLU A 78 21.34 16.77 7.59
CA GLU A 78 21.69 18.13 8.02
C GLU A 78 20.45 19.03 7.90
N PRO A 79 20.29 20.04 8.76
CA PRO A 79 19.20 21.00 8.67
C PRO A 79 19.11 21.64 7.28
N GLY A 80 17.92 21.67 6.69
CA GLY A 80 17.69 22.23 5.36
C GLY A 80 16.95 21.26 4.43
N GLY A 81 16.97 21.51 3.12
CA GLY A 81 16.26 20.67 2.15
C GLY A 81 14.73 20.81 2.21
N LEU A 82 14.05 19.70 2.08
CA LEU A 82 12.59 19.62 1.94
C LEU A 82 12.01 18.50 2.80
N PHE A 83 10.74 18.66 3.13
CA PHE A 83 9.93 17.56 3.65
C PHE A 83 8.91 17.10 2.58
N ILE A 84 8.90 15.80 2.29
CA ILE A 84 7.82 15.16 1.56
C ILE A 84 6.79 14.72 2.60
N VAL A 85 5.66 15.42 2.64
CA VAL A 85 4.55 15.09 3.57
C VAL A 85 3.65 14.06 2.90
N THR A 86 3.42 12.98 3.61
CA THR A 86 2.61 11.86 3.17
C THR A 86 1.47 11.62 4.16
N ASN A 87 0.45 10.91 3.72
CA ASN A 87 -0.60 10.42 4.62
C ASN A 87 -0.63 8.89 4.57
N PHE A 88 -0.15 8.26 5.64
CA PHE A 88 -0.21 6.81 5.82
C PHE A 88 -1.18 6.50 6.95
N ASN A 89 -2.17 5.67 6.65
CA ASN A 89 -3.12 5.20 7.67
C ASN A 89 -3.74 6.35 8.47
N ARG A 90 -4.06 7.47 7.81
CA ARG A 90 -4.59 8.71 8.40
C ARG A 90 -3.59 9.47 9.31
N LEU A 91 -2.32 9.08 9.29
CA LEU A 91 -1.25 9.80 9.98
C LEU A 91 -0.47 10.64 8.97
N ASP A 92 -0.32 11.93 9.26
CA ASP A 92 0.54 12.81 8.47
C ASP A 92 2.00 12.65 8.93
N ILE A 93 2.86 12.22 8.01
CA ILE A 93 4.28 11.97 8.24
C ILE A 93 5.08 12.72 7.19
N ALA A 94 6.14 13.39 7.63
CA ALA A 94 7.05 14.13 6.76
C ALA A 94 8.40 13.42 6.69
N PHE A 95 8.85 13.12 5.49
CA PHE A 95 10.17 12.52 5.24
C PHE A 95 11.15 13.59 4.79
N HIS A 96 12.24 13.73 5.54
CA HIS A 96 13.29 14.69 5.26
C HIS A 96 14.14 14.22 4.08
N VAL A 97 14.28 15.07 3.06
CA VAL A 97 15.06 14.81 1.83
C VAL A 97 15.88 16.03 1.47
N GLU A 98 16.98 15.85 0.75
CA GLU A 98 17.85 16.96 0.32
C GLU A 98 17.18 17.81 -0.75
N SER A 99 16.58 17.18 -1.75
CA SER A 99 15.93 17.86 -2.87
C SER A 99 14.94 16.96 -3.60
N VAL A 100 14.06 17.57 -4.37
CA VAL A 100 13.12 16.91 -5.28
C VAL A 100 13.53 17.25 -6.70
N MET A 101 13.56 16.22 -7.58
CA MET A 101 14.05 16.34 -8.96
C MET A 101 12.91 16.48 -9.97
N GLY A 102 11.85 15.69 -9.84
CA GLY A 102 10.70 15.71 -10.75
C GLY A 102 9.85 14.48 -10.67
N ILE A 103 8.80 14.42 -11.49
CA ILE A 103 7.86 13.32 -11.57
C ILE A 103 8.11 12.54 -12.86
N HIS A 104 8.16 11.21 -12.75
CA HIS A 104 8.31 10.30 -13.87
C HIS A 104 7.05 9.43 -13.98
N ARG A 105 6.50 9.34 -15.19
CA ARG A 105 5.43 8.39 -15.51
C ARG A 105 6.02 7.07 -15.95
N LEU A 106 5.61 6.01 -15.32
CA LEU A 106 6.15 4.66 -15.48
C LEU A 106 5.00 3.67 -15.56
N THR A 107 5.32 2.45 -16.01
CA THR A 107 4.42 1.30 -15.85
C THR A 107 5.02 0.33 -14.84
N TRP A 108 4.19 -0.49 -14.20
CA TRP A 108 4.69 -1.52 -13.29
C TRP A 108 5.69 -2.46 -13.93
N LYS A 109 5.67 -2.62 -15.27
CA LYS A 109 6.62 -3.42 -16.03
C LYS A 109 8.03 -2.81 -16.09
N ASP A 110 8.15 -1.51 -15.89
CA ASP A 110 9.44 -0.80 -15.89
C ASP A 110 10.17 -0.98 -14.55
N ILE A 111 9.45 -1.44 -13.50
CA ILE A 111 9.98 -1.62 -12.16
C ILE A 111 10.53 -3.04 -12.01
N ASN A 112 11.83 -3.13 -11.75
CA ASN A 112 12.49 -4.39 -11.48
C ASN A 112 12.57 -4.63 -9.97
N LYS A 113 12.17 -5.81 -9.50
CA LYS A 113 12.39 -6.19 -8.09
C LYS A 113 13.90 -6.30 -7.83
N PRO A 114 14.40 -5.77 -6.70
CA PRO A 114 15.79 -5.96 -6.33
C PRO A 114 16.12 -7.46 -6.26
N SER A 115 17.25 -7.89 -6.83
CA SER A 115 17.67 -9.28 -6.71
C SER A 115 17.92 -9.63 -5.23
N ALA A 116 17.69 -10.89 -4.84
CA ALA A 116 17.92 -11.38 -3.48
C ALA A 116 19.36 -11.17 -2.98
N THR A 117 20.32 -10.95 -3.88
CA THR A 117 21.71 -10.59 -3.58
C THR A 117 21.93 -9.11 -3.30
N ALA A 118 20.99 -8.24 -3.72
CA ALA A 118 21.06 -6.78 -3.48
C ALA A 118 20.26 -6.36 -2.25
N SER A 119 19.32 -7.18 -1.80
CA SER A 119 18.61 -7.03 -0.55
C SER A 119 19.30 -7.91 0.49
N SER A 120 20.07 -7.30 1.38
CA SER A 120 20.45 -7.98 2.63
C SER A 120 19.17 -8.37 3.37
N VAL A 121 19.06 -9.62 3.63
CA VAL A 121 17.93 -10.54 3.79
C VAL A 121 16.75 -10.09 4.68
N ASP A 122 16.76 -9.05 5.50
CA ASP A 122 15.63 -8.74 6.40
C ASP A 122 15.31 -7.25 6.61
N SER A 123 16.04 -6.34 5.99
CA SER A 123 15.86 -4.90 6.24
C SER A 123 15.67 -4.04 4.97
N GLY A 124 15.40 -4.69 3.84
CA GLY A 124 15.28 -3.97 2.57
C GLY A 124 14.05 -3.06 2.53
N VAL A 125 14.25 -1.76 2.63
CA VAL A 125 13.20 -0.74 2.42
C VAL A 125 13.03 -0.37 0.95
N ALA A 126 13.60 -1.14 0.03
CA ALA A 126 13.47 -0.93 -1.41
C ALA A 126 12.38 -1.85 -1.98
N SER A 127 11.31 -1.29 -2.52
CA SER A 127 10.25 -2.03 -3.21
C SER A 127 10.56 -2.33 -4.68
N GLY A 128 11.42 -1.52 -5.31
CA GLY A 128 11.78 -1.69 -6.71
C GLY A 128 12.95 -0.82 -7.16
N VAL A 129 13.40 -1.07 -8.39
CA VAL A 129 14.41 -0.24 -9.06
C VAL A 129 13.94 0.03 -10.47
N VAL A 130 13.99 1.27 -10.89
CA VAL A 130 13.66 1.68 -12.25
C VAL A 130 14.81 2.44 -12.90
N LYS A 131 14.95 2.34 -14.21
CA LYS A 131 15.92 3.09 -14.98
C LYS A 131 15.23 4.21 -15.75
N VAL A 132 15.54 5.45 -15.40
CA VAL A 132 15.01 6.66 -16.03
C VAL A 132 16.16 7.48 -16.59
N ASN A 133 16.13 7.78 -17.89
CA ASN A 133 17.17 8.58 -18.56
C ASN A 133 18.61 8.10 -18.31
N GLY A 134 18.79 6.77 -18.23
CA GLY A 134 20.11 6.16 -17.99
C GLY A 134 20.52 6.07 -16.52
N LYS A 135 19.79 6.69 -15.59
CA LYS A 135 20.01 6.68 -14.14
C LYS A 135 19.11 5.65 -13.46
N LEU A 136 19.61 4.99 -12.44
CA LEU A 136 18.81 4.09 -11.60
C LEU A 136 18.19 4.90 -10.46
N ILE A 137 16.89 4.71 -10.26
CA ILE A 137 16.11 5.26 -9.14
C ILE A 137 15.61 4.07 -8.32
N VAL A 138 15.90 4.07 -7.03
CA VAL A 138 15.41 3.05 -6.09
C VAL A 138 14.09 3.53 -5.52
N ILE A 139 13.03 2.75 -5.75
CA ILE A 139 11.71 3.02 -5.18
C ILE A 139 11.68 2.49 -3.75
N LEU A 140 11.35 3.36 -2.79
CA LEU A 140 11.33 3.02 -1.38
C LEU A 140 9.94 2.56 -0.91
N ASP A 141 9.93 1.57 -0.02
CA ASP A 141 8.75 1.13 0.72
C ASP A 141 8.57 1.98 1.98
N PHE A 142 7.82 3.04 1.85
CA PHE A 142 7.55 3.99 2.95
C PHE A 142 6.67 3.37 4.04
N GLU A 143 5.82 2.41 3.70
CA GLU A 143 4.99 1.70 4.68
C GLU A 143 5.85 0.86 5.61
N LYS A 144 6.81 0.15 5.03
CA LYS A 144 7.80 -0.59 5.79
C LYS A 144 8.61 0.33 6.69
N ILE A 145 9.10 1.46 6.17
CA ILE A 145 9.84 2.45 6.97
C ILE A 145 9.01 2.92 8.17
N VAL A 146 7.74 3.27 7.95
CA VAL A 146 6.85 3.72 9.04
C VAL A 146 6.58 2.61 10.04
N THR A 147 6.33 1.39 9.56
CA THR A 147 6.07 0.23 10.43
C THR A 147 7.30 -0.17 11.24
N ASP A 148 8.50 -0.06 10.67
CA ASP A 148 9.76 -0.33 11.38
C ASP A 148 10.00 0.70 12.51
N ILE A 149 9.62 1.97 12.29
CA ILE A 149 9.71 3.03 13.30
C ILE A 149 8.63 2.92 14.37
N SER A 150 7.40 2.63 13.98
CA SER A 150 6.23 2.55 14.85
C SER A 150 5.38 1.33 14.50
N PRO A 151 5.70 0.15 15.06
CA PRO A 151 4.96 -1.09 14.78
C PRO A 151 3.47 -1.02 15.10
N GLU A 152 3.06 -0.10 15.99
CA GLU A 152 1.65 0.11 16.36
C GLU A 152 0.82 0.74 15.23
N THR A 153 1.45 1.29 14.21
CA THR A 153 0.78 1.84 13.02
C THR A 153 0.38 0.75 12.01
N GLY A 154 0.86 -0.48 12.19
CA GLY A 154 0.52 -1.65 11.40
C GLY A 154 -0.85 -2.26 11.75
N LEU A 155 -1.11 -3.46 11.23
CA LEU A 155 -2.36 -4.19 11.47
C LEU A 155 -2.53 -4.52 12.97
N LYS A 156 -3.65 -4.08 13.54
CA LYS A 156 -3.99 -4.32 14.97
C LYS A 156 -4.74 -5.64 15.11
N VAL A 157 -4.01 -6.73 15.19
CA VAL A 157 -4.58 -8.09 15.38
C VAL A 157 -5.43 -8.19 16.65
N SER A 158 -5.10 -7.45 17.72
CA SER A 158 -5.90 -7.38 18.96
C SER A 158 -7.35 -6.93 18.75
N GLU A 159 -7.64 -6.18 17.69
CA GLU A 159 -9.01 -5.77 17.37
C GLU A 159 -9.88 -6.95 16.89
N ILE A 160 -9.26 -8.00 16.36
CA ILE A 160 -9.97 -9.21 15.92
C ILE A 160 -10.37 -10.05 17.12
N GLU A 161 -9.52 -10.12 18.15
CA GLU A 161 -9.84 -10.79 19.40
C GLU A 161 -11.08 -10.19 20.06
N ALA A 162 -11.29 -8.87 19.89
CA ALA A 162 -12.47 -8.16 20.38
C ALA A 162 -13.78 -8.58 19.66
N LEU A 163 -13.71 -9.21 18.48
CA LEU A 163 -14.87 -9.75 17.76
C LEU A 163 -15.42 -11.03 18.42
N GLY A 164 -14.73 -11.58 19.42
CA GLY A 164 -15.14 -12.78 20.15
C GLY A 164 -14.91 -14.09 19.41
N GLN A 165 -15.38 -15.20 20.02
CA GLN A 165 -15.30 -16.52 19.38
C GLN A 165 -16.21 -16.56 18.16
N ARG A 166 -15.67 -17.01 17.03
CA ARG A 166 -16.36 -17.07 15.75
C ARG A 166 -16.39 -18.51 15.24
N GLU A 167 -17.52 -18.92 14.66
CA GLU A 167 -17.62 -20.21 14.01
C GLU A 167 -16.76 -20.27 12.73
N ARG A 168 -16.30 -21.46 12.42
CA ARG A 168 -15.54 -21.70 11.17
C ARG A 168 -16.42 -21.49 9.95
N ASN A 169 -15.83 -20.92 8.91
CA ASN A 169 -16.52 -20.60 7.67
C ASN A 169 -15.70 -21.07 6.47
N GLU A 170 -16.33 -21.82 5.60
CA GLU A 170 -15.76 -22.38 4.37
C GLU A 170 -15.94 -21.47 3.15
N VAL A 171 -16.34 -20.22 3.32
CA VAL A 171 -16.44 -19.25 2.23
C VAL A 171 -15.05 -18.98 1.66
N PRO A 172 -14.83 -19.23 0.35
CA PRO A 172 -13.53 -19.02 -0.25
C PRO A 172 -13.25 -17.53 -0.51
N ILE A 173 -12.13 -17.06 0.02
CA ILE A 173 -11.63 -15.69 -0.14
C ILE A 173 -10.32 -15.72 -0.92
N LEU A 174 -10.18 -14.81 -1.89
CA LEU A 174 -8.92 -14.59 -2.60
C LEU A 174 -8.31 -13.27 -2.15
N ILE A 175 -7.01 -13.29 -1.87
CA ILE A 175 -6.23 -12.11 -1.46
C ILE A 175 -5.15 -11.85 -2.50
N ALA A 176 -5.02 -10.61 -2.95
CA ALA A 176 -3.92 -10.11 -3.74
C ALA A 176 -3.14 -9.07 -2.92
N GLU A 177 -1.92 -9.42 -2.51
CA GLU A 177 -1.04 -8.60 -1.66
C GLU A 177 0.42 -8.99 -1.96
N ASP A 178 1.26 -8.04 -2.32
CA ASP A 178 2.65 -8.32 -2.72
C ASP A 178 3.66 -8.30 -1.57
N SER A 179 3.28 -7.78 -0.40
CA SER A 179 4.07 -7.86 0.82
C SER A 179 3.85 -9.21 1.53
N PRO A 180 4.86 -10.10 1.60
CA PRO A 180 4.70 -11.41 2.27
C PRO A 180 4.31 -11.28 3.75
N LEU A 181 4.81 -10.23 4.43
CA LEU A 181 4.49 -9.97 5.82
C LEU A 181 3.03 -9.57 5.99
N LEU A 182 2.56 -8.59 5.21
CA LEU A 182 1.17 -8.12 5.27
C LEU A 182 0.20 -9.22 4.83
N ASN A 183 0.53 -9.95 3.78
CA ASN A 183 -0.25 -11.11 3.34
C ASN A 183 -0.44 -12.12 4.48
N LYS A 184 0.65 -12.50 5.16
CA LYS A 184 0.58 -13.39 6.31
C LYS A 184 -0.31 -12.83 7.42
N LEU A 185 -0.16 -11.56 7.76
CA LEU A 185 -0.96 -10.90 8.80
C LEU A 185 -2.45 -10.88 8.45
N ILE A 186 -2.81 -10.58 7.19
CA ILE A 186 -4.20 -10.60 6.72
C ILE A 186 -4.75 -12.03 6.78
N VAL A 187 -4.00 -13.03 6.29
CA VAL A 187 -4.39 -14.44 6.31
C VAL A 187 -4.61 -14.93 7.75
N ASP A 188 -3.67 -14.66 8.66
CA ASP A 188 -3.77 -15.07 10.06
C ASP A 188 -4.98 -14.39 10.72
N SER A 189 -5.22 -13.11 10.43
CA SER A 189 -6.36 -12.35 10.91
C SER A 189 -7.70 -12.92 10.45
N LEU A 190 -7.81 -13.28 9.16
CA LEU A 190 -9.03 -13.89 8.62
C LEU A 190 -9.25 -15.29 9.19
N LYS A 191 -8.18 -16.08 9.42
CA LYS A 191 -8.28 -17.37 10.10
C LYS A 191 -8.76 -17.23 11.54
N MET A 192 -8.26 -16.26 12.30
CA MET A 192 -8.77 -15.93 13.63
C MET A 192 -10.25 -15.54 13.59
N ALA A 193 -10.68 -14.85 12.53
CA ALA A 193 -12.08 -14.53 12.27
C ALA A 193 -12.92 -15.72 11.76
N GLY A 194 -12.33 -16.91 11.63
CA GLY A 194 -13.01 -18.17 11.29
C GLY A 194 -13.03 -18.51 9.81
N TYR A 195 -12.36 -17.76 8.93
CA TYR A 195 -12.29 -18.08 7.50
C TYR A 195 -11.18 -19.10 7.23
N GLU A 196 -11.53 -20.29 6.71
CA GLU A 196 -10.58 -21.40 6.51
C GLU A 196 -10.06 -21.48 5.06
N ARG A 197 -10.87 -21.10 4.07
CA ARG A 197 -10.54 -21.23 2.64
C ARG A 197 -10.02 -19.89 2.08
N ILE A 198 -8.72 -19.69 2.24
CA ILE A 198 -8.05 -18.46 1.78
C ILE A 198 -7.02 -18.82 0.71
N THR A 199 -7.17 -18.25 -0.47
CA THR A 199 -6.18 -18.30 -1.56
C THR A 199 -5.46 -16.95 -1.59
N HIS A 200 -4.13 -16.95 -1.62
CA HIS A 200 -3.36 -15.72 -1.74
C HIS A 200 -2.56 -15.69 -3.04
N THR A 201 -2.32 -14.50 -3.57
CA THR A 201 -1.51 -14.21 -4.74
C THR A 201 -0.59 -13.02 -4.45
N ALA A 202 0.58 -13.00 -5.09
CA ALA A 202 1.59 -11.98 -4.84
C ALA A 202 1.38 -10.68 -5.65
N ASN A 203 0.41 -10.64 -6.55
CA ASN A 203 0.07 -9.46 -7.35
C ASN A 203 -1.28 -9.61 -8.04
N GLY A 204 -1.76 -8.52 -8.64
CA GLY A 204 -3.04 -8.53 -9.34
C GLY A 204 -3.06 -9.39 -10.59
N GLN A 205 -1.92 -9.60 -11.26
CA GLN A 205 -1.85 -10.45 -12.47
C GLN A 205 -2.06 -11.92 -12.11
N GLU A 206 -1.39 -12.41 -11.07
CA GLU A 206 -1.61 -13.78 -10.58
C GLU A 206 -3.06 -13.99 -10.14
N ALA A 207 -3.65 -13.00 -9.43
CA ALA A 207 -5.05 -13.05 -9.03
C ALA A 207 -5.98 -13.15 -10.24
N TYR A 208 -5.76 -12.32 -11.25
CA TYR A 208 -6.54 -12.34 -12.48
C TYR A 208 -6.43 -13.68 -13.21
N ASP A 209 -5.22 -14.21 -13.38
CA ASP A 209 -4.98 -15.47 -14.09
C ASP A 209 -5.64 -16.67 -13.40
N ILE A 210 -5.56 -16.74 -12.07
CA ILE A 210 -6.23 -17.75 -11.27
C ILE A 210 -7.76 -17.67 -11.44
N ILE A 211 -8.33 -16.46 -11.32
CA ILE A 211 -9.78 -16.25 -11.48
C ILE A 211 -10.23 -16.65 -12.89
N MET A 212 -9.49 -16.26 -13.95
CA MET A 212 -9.81 -16.64 -15.32
C MET A 212 -9.69 -18.15 -15.54
N SER A 213 -8.76 -18.82 -14.88
CA SER A 213 -8.67 -20.29 -14.86
C SER A 213 -9.89 -20.92 -14.23
N TYR A 214 -10.40 -20.38 -13.11
CA TYR A 214 -11.63 -20.85 -12.47
C TYR A 214 -12.86 -20.63 -13.35
N CYS A 215 -12.94 -19.48 -14.05
CA CYS A 215 -13.98 -19.19 -15.02
C CYS A 215 -14.00 -20.23 -16.15
N SER A 216 -12.84 -20.53 -16.75
CA SER A 216 -12.73 -21.49 -17.85
C SER A 216 -13.11 -22.92 -17.46
N ARG A 217 -12.93 -23.27 -16.20
CA ARG A 217 -13.27 -24.57 -15.62
C ARG A 217 -14.71 -24.65 -15.07
N GLY A 218 -15.45 -23.52 -15.05
CA GLY A 218 -16.81 -23.45 -14.52
C GLY A 218 -16.92 -23.63 -13.00
N ILE A 219 -15.82 -23.41 -12.25
CA ILE A 219 -15.76 -23.62 -10.79
C ILE A 219 -15.57 -22.31 -10.00
N LEU A 220 -15.73 -21.16 -10.65
CA LEU A 220 -15.47 -19.85 -10.04
C LEU A 220 -16.22 -19.67 -8.71
N ASN A 221 -17.53 -19.97 -8.71
CA ASN A 221 -18.39 -19.79 -7.53
C ASN A 221 -18.02 -20.68 -6.35
N ASP A 222 -17.32 -21.79 -6.58
CA ASP A 222 -16.86 -22.70 -5.53
C ASP A 222 -15.47 -22.30 -4.99
N CYS A 223 -14.75 -21.44 -5.74
CA CYS A 223 -13.36 -21.08 -5.46
C CYS A 223 -13.18 -19.63 -5.00
N VAL A 224 -14.09 -18.70 -5.36
CA VAL A 224 -13.98 -17.28 -4.98
C VAL A 224 -15.37 -16.71 -4.70
N LYS A 225 -15.58 -16.20 -3.49
CA LYS A 225 -16.80 -15.49 -3.08
C LYS A 225 -16.54 -14.05 -2.68
N CYS A 226 -15.29 -13.68 -2.39
CA CYS A 226 -14.86 -12.32 -2.11
C CYS A 226 -13.40 -12.20 -2.49
N ILE A 227 -13.03 -11.03 -2.98
CA ILE A 227 -11.65 -10.68 -3.31
C ILE A 227 -11.23 -9.52 -2.42
N ILE A 228 -10.05 -9.64 -1.81
CA ILE A 228 -9.37 -8.58 -1.10
C ILE A 228 -8.14 -8.22 -1.93
N THR A 229 -7.93 -6.95 -2.24
CA THR A 229 -6.78 -6.53 -3.03
C THR A 229 -6.13 -5.29 -2.43
N ASP A 230 -4.79 -5.29 -2.39
CA ASP A 230 -4.07 -4.03 -2.24
C ASP A 230 -4.15 -3.22 -3.54
N ILE A 231 -3.86 -1.92 -3.46
CA ILE A 231 -3.73 -1.04 -4.64
C ILE A 231 -2.34 -1.20 -5.24
N GLU A 232 -1.30 -1.06 -4.42
CA GLU A 232 0.08 -1.02 -4.88
C GLU A 232 0.71 -2.41 -4.95
N MET A 233 0.65 -3.00 -6.11
CA MET A 233 1.27 -4.31 -6.38
C MET A 233 2.05 -4.29 -7.68
N SER A 234 3.10 -5.10 -7.74
CA SER A 234 3.86 -5.31 -8.97
C SER A 234 3.00 -5.96 -10.07
N GLU A 235 3.41 -5.81 -11.34
CA GLU A 235 2.79 -6.36 -12.55
C GLU A 235 1.38 -5.84 -12.84
N MET A 236 0.45 -5.95 -11.91
CA MET A 236 -0.91 -5.40 -12.02
C MET A 236 -1.36 -4.86 -10.68
N ASP A 237 -1.74 -3.59 -10.63
CA ASP A 237 -2.29 -2.93 -9.44
C ASP A 237 -3.74 -3.36 -9.16
N GLY A 238 -4.20 -3.09 -7.92
CA GLY A 238 -5.53 -3.48 -7.47
C GLY A 238 -6.68 -2.73 -8.16
N HIS A 239 -6.45 -1.52 -8.62
CA HIS A 239 -7.44 -0.78 -9.40
C HIS A 239 -7.64 -1.42 -10.79
N ARG A 240 -6.54 -1.80 -11.45
CA ARG A 240 -6.58 -2.51 -12.73
C ARG A 240 -7.26 -3.86 -12.59
N LEU A 241 -6.91 -4.62 -11.54
CA LEU A 241 -7.57 -5.89 -11.22
C LEU A 241 -9.08 -5.69 -11.06
N THR A 242 -9.48 -4.70 -10.23
CA THR A 242 -10.89 -4.37 -9.99
C THR A 242 -11.61 -4.03 -11.29
N TYR A 243 -11.01 -3.16 -12.11
CA TYR A 243 -11.57 -2.77 -13.40
C TYR A 243 -11.82 -3.96 -14.31
N LEU A 244 -10.82 -4.83 -14.49
CA LEU A 244 -10.93 -5.99 -15.36
C LEU A 244 -12.01 -6.95 -14.89
N LEU A 245 -12.08 -7.24 -13.60
CA LEU A 245 -13.05 -8.17 -13.03
C LEU A 245 -14.48 -7.61 -13.04
N LYS A 246 -14.65 -6.32 -12.80
CA LYS A 246 -15.97 -5.66 -12.81
C LYS A 246 -16.54 -5.41 -14.21
N ASN A 247 -15.70 -5.46 -15.25
CA ASN A 247 -16.12 -5.35 -16.65
C ASN A 247 -16.22 -6.70 -17.39
N ASP A 248 -16.04 -7.82 -16.70
CA ASP A 248 -16.25 -9.17 -17.27
C ASP A 248 -17.55 -9.76 -16.70
N ASP A 249 -18.50 -10.14 -17.56
CA ASP A 249 -19.81 -10.69 -17.17
C ASP A 249 -19.72 -11.91 -16.27
N ARG A 250 -18.61 -12.66 -16.31
CA ARG A 250 -18.39 -13.87 -15.50
C ARG A 250 -17.99 -13.55 -14.07
N THR A 251 -17.41 -12.37 -13.81
CA THR A 251 -16.77 -12.03 -12.53
C THR A 251 -17.32 -10.74 -11.89
N LYS A 252 -18.08 -9.91 -12.61
CA LYS A 252 -18.56 -8.61 -12.15
C LYS A 252 -19.33 -8.64 -10.83
N ASP A 253 -20.01 -9.76 -10.55
CA ASP A 253 -20.83 -9.93 -9.34
C ASP A 253 -20.03 -10.35 -8.11
N ILE A 254 -18.73 -10.71 -8.26
CA ILE A 254 -17.88 -11.05 -7.12
C ILE A 254 -17.58 -9.77 -6.33
N PRO A 255 -17.86 -9.73 -5.02
CA PRO A 255 -17.47 -8.61 -4.18
C PRO A 255 -15.95 -8.41 -4.15
N ILE A 256 -15.53 -7.15 -4.32
CA ILE A 256 -14.12 -6.74 -4.25
C ILE A 256 -13.97 -5.69 -3.15
N VAL A 257 -13.07 -5.96 -2.22
CA VAL A 257 -12.68 -5.05 -1.15
C VAL A 257 -11.25 -4.60 -1.40
N ILE A 258 -11.06 -3.31 -1.59
CA ILE A 258 -9.72 -2.71 -1.64
C ILE A 258 -9.27 -2.48 -0.19
N PHE A 259 -8.14 -3.06 0.18
CA PHE A 259 -7.55 -2.98 1.51
C PHE A 259 -6.09 -2.50 1.39
N SER A 260 -5.89 -1.20 1.53
CA SER A 260 -4.61 -0.56 1.23
C SER A 260 -4.27 0.53 2.24
N SER A 261 -2.98 0.79 2.44
CA SER A 261 -2.51 1.98 3.17
C SER A 261 -2.70 3.26 2.36
N LEU A 262 -2.91 3.13 1.05
CA LEU A 262 -3.16 4.25 0.13
C LEU A 262 -4.66 4.59 0.08
N VAL A 263 -5.20 5.15 1.15
CA VAL A 263 -6.63 5.55 1.23
C VAL A 263 -6.74 7.05 1.45
N ASN A 264 -6.81 7.79 0.35
CA ASN A 264 -7.23 9.19 0.33
C ASN A 264 -8.57 9.35 -0.42
N ASP A 265 -9.15 10.54 -0.41
CA ASP A 265 -10.45 10.78 -1.03
C ASP A 265 -10.46 10.52 -2.54
N ASP A 266 -9.36 10.81 -3.25
CA ASP A 266 -9.25 10.58 -4.69
C ASP A 266 -9.16 9.09 -5.01
N MET A 267 -8.37 8.32 -4.23
CA MET A 267 -8.28 6.87 -4.36
C MET A 267 -9.60 6.19 -4.02
N ARG A 268 -10.31 6.69 -3.00
CA ARG A 268 -11.65 6.19 -2.65
C ARG A 268 -12.63 6.40 -3.80
N ARG A 269 -12.71 7.60 -4.35
CA ARG A 269 -13.56 7.91 -5.52
C ARG A 269 -13.20 7.04 -6.72
N LYS A 270 -11.91 6.80 -6.95
CA LYS A 270 -11.45 5.93 -8.03
C LYS A 270 -11.90 4.49 -7.82
N GLY A 271 -11.70 3.93 -6.64
CA GLY A 271 -12.15 2.56 -6.31
C GLY A 271 -13.67 2.39 -6.46
N GLU A 272 -14.45 3.35 -5.97
CA GLU A 272 -15.91 3.37 -6.15
C GLU A 272 -16.32 3.43 -7.63
N ALA A 273 -15.69 4.31 -8.42
CA ALA A 273 -15.95 4.43 -9.86
C ALA A 273 -15.59 3.15 -10.63
N LEU A 274 -14.63 2.34 -10.16
CA LEU A 274 -14.26 1.06 -10.73
C LEU A 274 -15.19 -0.09 -10.29
N GLY A 275 -16.09 0.16 -9.34
CA GLY A 275 -17.06 -0.83 -8.86
C GLY A 275 -16.58 -1.66 -7.66
N ALA A 276 -15.55 -1.22 -6.94
CA ALA A 276 -15.19 -1.84 -5.67
C ALA A 276 -16.36 -1.75 -4.68
N ASN A 277 -16.62 -2.83 -3.93
CA ASN A 277 -17.72 -2.90 -2.98
C ASN A 277 -17.40 -2.22 -1.66
N ALA A 278 -16.12 -2.13 -1.30
CA ALA A 278 -15.62 -1.37 -0.17
C ALA A 278 -14.15 -1.01 -0.37
N GLN A 279 -13.71 0.03 0.34
CA GLN A 279 -12.31 0.41 0.42
C GLN A 279 -11.96 0.80 1.84
N LEU A 280 -10.90 0.18 2.38
CA LEU A 280 -10.47 0.29 3.75
C LEU A 280 -8.98 0.57 3.85
N SER A 281 -8.60 1.26 4.91
CA SER A 281 -7.20 1.43 5.31
C SER A 281 -6.68 0.17 6.00
N LYS A 282 -5.44 -0.24 5.72
CA LYS A 282 -4.82 -1.47 6.27
C LYS A 282 -4.88 -1.61 7.80
N PRO A 283 -4.82 -0.56 8.66
CA PRO A 283 -5.04 -0.73 10.09
C PRO A 283 -6.42 -1.23 10.48
N GLU A 284 -7.43 -1.05 9.62
CA GLU A 284 -8.83 -1.35 9.93
C GLU A 284 -9.19 -2.83 9.70
N ILE A 285 -8.37 -3.76 10.22
CA ILE A 285 -8.56 -5.20 9.97
C ILE A 285 -9.86 -5.76 10.55
N ALA A 286 -10.33 -5.26 11.69
CA ALA A 286 -11.60 -5.66 12.26
C ALA A 286 -12.78 -5.20 11.40
N ASN A 287 -12.71 -4.00 10.83
CA ASN A 287 -13.70 -3.49 9.88
C ASN A 287 -13.69 -4.32 8.59
N LEU A 288 -12.51 -4.75 8.12
CA LEU A 288 -12.40 -5.63 6.96
C LEU A 288 -13.20 -6.92 7.18
N VAL A 289 -13.03 -7.56 8.33
CA VAL A 289 -13.77 -8.78 8.68
C VAL A 289 -15.28 -8.54 8.67
N GLN A 290 -15.76 -7.46 9.29
CA GLN A 290 -17.19 -7.12 9.33
C GLN A 290 -17.77 -6.85 7.94
N ILE A 291 -17.02 -6.17 7.07
CA ILE A 291 -17.46 -5.91 5.68
C ILE A 291 -17.53 -7.21 4.89
N ILE A 292 -16.52 -8.07 5.02
CA ILE A 292 -16.55 -9.39 4.36
C ILE A 292 -17.76 -10.17 4.82
N ASP A 293 -18.05 -10.24 6.14
CA ASP A 293 -19.23 -10.91 6.67
C ASP A 293 -20.53 -10.42 5.99
N GLY A 294 -20.67 -9.10 5.87
CA GLY A 294 -21.84 -8.51 5.18
C GLY A 294 -21.92 -8.88 3.70
N LEU A 295 -20.78 -8.86 3.00
CA LEU A 295 -20.71 -9.15 1.55
C LEU A 295 -20.95 -10.64 1.22
N VAL A 296 -20.52 -11.55 2.10
CA VAL A 296 -20.69 -12.99 1.89
C VAL A 296 -21.93 -13.56 2.59
N GLY A 297 -22.75 -12.71 3.23
CA GLY A 297 -23.99 -13.11 3.87
C GLY A 297 -23.82 -13.87 5.19
N ARG A 298 -22.70 -13.68 5.88
CA ARG A 298 -22.46 -14.18 7.24
C ARG A 298 -23.17 -13.29 8.26
N LYS A 299 -24.03 -13.88 9.09
CA LYS A 299 -24.71 -13.20 10.21
C LYS A 299 -23.95 -13.38 11.50
#